data_a5db48f980353b350237eef301843fff
#
_entry.id   a5db48f980353b350237eef301843fff
#
_cell.length_a   1.000
_cell.length_b   1.000
_cell.length_c   1.000
_cell.angle_alpha   90.00
_cell.angle_beta   90.00
_cell.angle_gamma   90.00
#
_symmetry.space_group_name_H-M   'P 1'
#
loop_
_entity.id
_entity.type
_entity.pdbx_description
1 polymer ?
#
loop_
_entity_poly.entity_id
_entity_poly.type
_entity_poly.pdbx_seq_one_letter_code
_entity_poly.pdbx_strand_id
1 'polypeptide(L)'
;ANVGTPNLLLAHKNFLPLTFEGNVLTSQLLPSDVPLPDALGNMAKNQPTMFVGAPVREGGTTLAVLTFRVDPVADFSSTTRLGRMGETGETYAFNKAGKMITESRFEKQLREVGMLAPGMRSILNVEVRDPGGNLLEGFRPKLPSSERPLTHMAQQAIKGGARDSLTSVDLYGPTEHQGLVGDNLDGYRDYRGVPVVGAWVWNEELGFGLTTEIDQLEAYRTYHTARWALMVGLALTVALSLGLTITLDIGRRRAVVLAGKIQDSQSRLQGI
;
A
#
# COMPACT_ATOMS: atom_id res chain seq x y z
N ALA A 1 -4.99 -39.71 -4.31
CA ALA A 1 -3.61 -39.59 -4.86
C ALA A 1 -3.74 -39.61 -6.40
N ASN A 2 -3.12 -38.64 -7.06
CA ASN A 2 -3.16 -38.50 -8.54
C ASN A 2 -2.11 -39.42 -9.19
N VAL A 3 -2.13 -40.71 -8.88
CA VAL A 3 -1.21 -41.68 -9.47
C VAL A 3 -1.48 -41.79 -10.97
N GLY A 4 -0.42 -41.65 -11.79
CA GLY A 4 -0.54 -41.73 -13.26
C GLY A 4 -0.95 -40.41 -13.96
N THR A 5 -1.19 -39.35 -13.24
CA THR A 5 -1.40 -38.03 -13.85
C THR A 5 -0.08 -37.17 -13.83
N PRO A 6 0.08 -36.23 -14.76
CA PRO A 6 1.23 -35.31 -14.72
C PRO A 6 1.30 -34.57 -13.38
N ASN A 7 2.48 -34.53 -12.80
CA ASN A 7 2.68 -33.80 -11.54
C ASN A 7 2.67 -32.30 -11.82
N LEU A 8 1.80 -31.56 -11.11
CA LEU A 8 1.71 -30.09 -11.20
C LEU A 8 3.06 -29.39 -11.02
N LEU A 9 3.93 -29.91 -10.14
CA LEU A 9 5.24 -29.35 -9.85
C LEU A 9 6.26 -29.52 -10.98
N LEU A 10 6.00 -30.36 -11.99
CA LEU A 10 6.82 -30.45 -13.21
C LEU A 10 6.76 -29.15 -14.04
N ALA A 11 5.68 -28.38 -13.93
CA ALA A 11 5.58 -27.05 -14.55
C ALA A 11 6.59 -26.03 -13.94
N HIS A 12 7.09 -26.31 -12.75
CA HIS A 12 8.16 -25.55 -12.10
C HIS A 12 9.52 -26.10 -12.43
N LYS A 13 10.20 -25.50 -13.41
CA LYS A 13 11.44 -26.01 -14.00
C LYS A 13 12.53 -26.41 -13.00
N ASN A 14 12.58 -25.77 -11.82
CA ASN A 14 13.68 -25.99 -10.87
C ASN A 14 13.23 -26.57 -9.52
N PHE A 15 11.91 -26.66 -9.23
CA PHE A 15 11.46 -27.08 -7.90
C PHE A 15 11.86 -28.54 -7.59
N LEU A 16 11.42 -29.48 -8.41
CA LEU A 16 11.74 -30.91 -8.18
C LEU A 16 13.24 -31.19 -8.33
N PRO A 17 13.94 -30.75 -9.40
CA PRO A 17 15.39 -30.99 -9.53
C PRO A 17 16.17 -30.50 -8.32
N LEU A 18 16.01 -29.26 -7.91
CA LEU A 18 16.73 -28.70 -6.77
C LEU A 18 16.36 -29.37 -5.43
N THR A 19 15.10 -29.83 -5.28
CA THR A 19 14.73 -30.59 -4.09
C THR A 19 15.38 -31.99 -4.10
N PHE A 20 15.52 -32.63 -5.25
CA PHE A 20 16.26 -33.89 -5.38
C PHE A 20 17.74 -33.72 -5.09
N GLU A 21 18.34 -32.57 -5.39
CA GLU A 21 19.72 -32.21 -5.01
C GLU A 21 19.90 -32.02 -3.51
N GLY A 22 18.80 -31.91 -2.77
CA GLY A 22 18.80 -31.87 -1.32
C GLY A 22 18.33 -30.60 -0.65
N ASN A 23 17.78 -29.69 -1.41
CA ASN A 23 17.25 -28.43 -0.88
C ASN A 23 15.81 -28.60 -0.39
N VAL A 24 15.44 -27.84 0.67
CA VAL A 24 14.06 -27.66 1.07
C VAL A 24 13.57 -26.38 0.38
N LEU A 25 12.50 -26.51 -0.43
CA LEU A 25 12.04 -25.40 -1.27
C LEU A 25 10.54 -25.19 -1.11
N THR A 26 10.12 -23.94 -1.30
CA THR A 26 8.72 -23.55 -1.44
C THR A 26 8.42 -23.25 -2.92
N SER A 27 7.34 -23.82 -3.46
CA SER A 27 6.93 -23.53 -4.84
C SER A 27 6.41 -22.09 -4.96
N GLN A 28 6.44 -21.55 -6.16
CA GLN A 28 5.60 -20.39 -6.47
C GLN A 28 4.11 -20.78 -6.35
N LEU A 29 3.27 -19.74 -6.32
CA LEU A 29 1.83 -19.94 -6.32
C LEU A 29 1.35 -20.51 -7.66
N LEU A 30 0.50 -21.51 -7.60
CA LEU A 30 0.00 -22.26 -8.75
C LEU A 30 -1.52 -22.40 -8.70
N PRO A 31 -2.21 -22.47 -9.85
CA PRO A 31 -3.55 -22.96 -9.89
C PRO A 31 -3.56 -24.47 -9.58
N SER A 32 -4.42 -24.91 -8.67
CA SER A 32 -4.55 -26.31 -8.27
C SER A 32 -5.05 -27.18 -9.41
N ASP A 33 -4.45 -28.35 -9.58
CA ASP A 33 -4.88 -29.43 -10.50
C ASP A 33 -6.08 -30.24 -9.98
N VAL A 34 -6.41 -30.10 -8.70
CA VAL A 34 -7.57 -30.71 -8.06
C VAL A 34 -8.56 -29.65 -7.59
N PRO A 35 -9.87 -29.98 -7.46
CA PRO A 35 -10.83 -29.07 -6.87
C PRO A 35 -10.46 -28.77 -5.41
N LEU A 36 -10.43 -27.48 -5.06
CA LEU A 36 -10.27 -26.95 -3.69
C LEU A 36 -11.42 -25.98 -3.38
N PRO A 37 -11.71 -25.70 -2.11
CA PRO A 37 -12.74 -24.73 -1.74
C PRO A 37 -12.42 -23.34 -2.31
N ASP A 38 -13.40 -22.72 -2.98
CA ASP A 38 -13.36 -21.33 -3.39
C ASP A 38 -13.67 -20.37 -2.21
N ALA A 39 -13.81 -19.07 -2.48
CA ALA A 39 -14.14 -18.08 -1.45
C ALA A 39 -15.54 -18.26 -0.83
N LEU A 40 -16.43 -19.02 -1.46
CA LEU A 40 -17.77 -19.35 -0.99
C LEU A 40 -17.85 -20.74 -0.35
N GLY A 41 -16.75 -21.50 -0.34
CA GLY A 41 -16.67 -22.86 0.17
C GLY A 41 -17.07 -23.94 -0.85
N ASN A 42 -17.36 -23.58 -2.10
CA ASN A 42 -17.67 -24.54 -3.16
C ASN A 42 -16.39 -25.15 -3.73
N MET A 43 -16.42 -26.42 -4.09
CA MET A 43 -15.28 -27.10 -4.70
C MET A 43 -15.09 -26.64 -6.15
N ALA A 44 -14.01 -25.91 -6.40
CA ALA A 44 -13.68 -25.33 -7.70
C ALA A 44 -12.25 -25.68 -8.14
N LYS A 45 -12.03 -25.82 -9.45
CA LYS A 45 -10.70 -26.03 -10.04
C LYS A 45 -9.90 -24.72 -10.05
N ASN A 46 -8.59 -24.87 -10.25
CA ASN A 46 -7.67 -23.74 -10.39
C ASN A 46 -7.58 -22.82 -9.16
N GLN A 47 -7.97 -23.31 -7.98
CA GLN A 47 -7.79 -22.54 -6.75
C GLN A 47 -6.29 -22.36 -6.46
N PRO A 48 -5.89 -21.22 -5.87
CA PRO A 48 -4.50 -20.96 -5.52
C PRO A 48 -3.95 -22.04 -4.59
N THR A 49 -2.76 -22.53 -4.89
CA THR A 49 -2.07 -23.51 -4.03
C THR A 49 -0.56 -23.31 -4.07
N MET A 50 0.12 -23.69 -3.01
CA MET A 50 1.57 -23.72 -2.90
C MET A 50 1.99 -25.09 -2.37
N PHE A 51 3.27 -25.43 -2.55
CA PHE A 51 3.87 -26.65 -2.02
C PHE A 51 5.20 -26.32 -1.33
N VAL A 52 5.43 -26.97 -0.20
CA VAL A 52 6.76 -27.05 0.41
C VAL A 52 7.27 -28.45 0.14
N GLY A 53 8.48 -28.56 -0.42
CA GLY A 53 9.11 -29.83 -0.76
C GLY A 53 10.38 -30.04 0.03
N ALA A 54 10.58 -31.28 0.50
CA ALA A 54 11.79 -31.69 1.20
C ALA A 54 12.26 -33.05 0.65
N PRO A 55 13.60 -33.28 0.54
CA PRO A 55 14.14 -34.54 0.11
C PRO A 55 13.97 -35.63 1.18
N VAL A 56 13.58 -36.82 0.76
CA VAL A 56 13.62 -38.03 1.57
C VAL A 56 14.89 -38.78 1.22
N ARG A 57 15.76 -39.00 2.18
CA ARG A 57 17.11 -39.55 1.97
C ARG A 57 17.35 -40.84 2.73
N GLU A 58 18.14 -41.74 2.13
CA GLU A 58 18.70 -42.91 2.75
C GLU A 58 20.17 -43.05 2.32
N GLY A 59 21.08 -43.23 3.27
CA GLY A 59 22.51 -43.39 2.98
C GLY A 59 23.14 -42.25 2.19
N GLY A 60 22.62 -41.02 2.32
CA GLY A 60 23.10 -39.84 1.57
C GLY A 60 22.49 -39.68 0.17
N THR A 61 21.71 -40.64 -0.31
CA THR A 61 21.01 -40.59 -1.61
C THR A 61 19.57 -40.12 -1.42
N THR A 62 19.11 -39.17 -2.25
CA THR A 62 17.70 -38.74 -2.25
C THR A 62 16.87 -39.77 -3.02
N LEU A 63 15.96 -40.42 -2.32
CA LEU A 63 15.06 -41.44 -2.86
C LEU A 63 13.78 -40.89 -3.41
N ALA A 64 13.28 -39.83 -2.77
CA ALA A 64 11.98 -39.20 -3.11
C ALA A 64 11.94 -37.76 -2.63
N VAL A 65 10.92 -37.03 -3.09
CA VAL A 65 10.56 -35.70 -2.57
C VAL A 65 9.21 -35.79 -1.88
N LEU A 66 9.19 -35.45 -0.61
CA LEU A 66 7.95 -35.27 0.14
C LEU A 66 7.45 -33.84 -0.07
N THR A 67 6.18 -33.68 -0.48
CA THR A 67 5.59 -32.36 -0.66
C THR A 67 4.35 -32.19 0.23
N PHE A 68 4.28 -31.03 0.86
CA PHE A 68 3.08 -30.58 1.59
C PHE A 68 2.40 -29.48 0.77
N ARG A 69 1.07 -29.60 0.61
CA ARG A 69 0.27 -28.51 0.07
C ARG A 69 0.02 -27.49 1.17
N VAL A 70 0.27 -26.23 0.86
CA VAL A 70 0.05 -25.06 1.72
C VAL A 70 -1.12 -24.28 1.15
N ASP A 71 -2.03 -23.84 2.01
CA ASP A 71 -3.09 -22.90 1.64
C ASP A 71 -2.54 -21.47 1.67
N PRO A 72 -2.35 -20.82 0.52
CA PRO A 72 -1.79 -19.46 0.51
C PRO A 72 -2.68 -18.42 1.17
N VAL A 73 -3.98 -18.72 1.34
CA VAL A 73 -4.92 -17.82 2.02
C VAL A 73 -4.77 -17.93 3.54
N ALA A 74 -4.77 -19.15 4.04
CA ALA A 74 -4.68 -19.40 5.48
C ALA A 74 -3.28 -19.07 6.02
N ASP A 75 -2.24 -19.43 5.29
CA ASP A 75 -0.86 -19.39 5.78
C ASP A 75 -0.13 -18.10 5.34
N PHE A 76 -0.08 -17.82 4.03
CA PHE A 76 0.70 -16.70 3.51
C PHE A 76 -0.03 -15.36 3.62
N SER A 77 -1.32 -15.31 3.26
CA SER A 77 -2.10 -14.06 3.37
C SER A 77 -2.38 -13.66 4.82
N SER A 78 -2.33 -14.59 5.78
CA SER A 78 -2.46 -14.25 7.20
C SER A 78 -1.36 -13.29 7.67
N THR A 79 -0.14 -13.49 7.20
CA THR A 79 1.01 -12.63 7.52
C THR A 79 0.82 -11.21 6.95
N THR A 80 0.36 -11.08 5.71
CA THR A 80 0.13 -9.76 5.12
C THR A 80 -1.04 -9.00 5.75
N ARG A 81 -2.00 -9.71 6.36
CA ARG A 81 -3.10 -9.07 7.11
C ARG A 81 -2.61 -8.30 8.34
N LEU A 82 -1.47 -8.66 8.93
CA LEU A 82 -0.87 -7.92 10.04
C LEU A 82 -0.41 -6.51 9.65
N GLY A 83 -0.10 -6.29 8.38
CA GLY A 83 0.26 -4.97 7.83
C GLY A 83 -0.93 -4.08 7.44
N ARG A 84 -2.16 -4.45 7.77
CA ARG A 84 -3.36 -3.64 7.51
C ARG A 84 -3.48 -2.55 8.57
N MET A 85 -2.93 -1.39 8.27
CA MET A 85 -3.05 -0.21 9.14
C MET A 85 -4.29 0.60 8.77
N GLY A 86 -4.90 1.26 9.75
CA GLY A 86 -6.03 2.16 9.54
C GLY A 86 -7.22 1.53 8.78
N GLU A 87 -7.93 2.36 8.04
CA GLU A 87 -9.11 1.96 7.27
C GLU A 87 -8.74 1.44 5.87
N THR A 88 -7.68 1.99 5.26
CA THR A 88 -7.30 1.73 3.87
C THR A 88 -5.92 1.10 3.71
N GLY A 89 -5.12 1.01 4.78
CA GLY A 89 -3.80 0.39 4.72
C GLY A 89 -3.87 -1.08 4.31
N GLU A 90 -3.14 -1.45 3.26
CA GLU A 90 -3.08 -2.80 2.72
C GLU A 90 -1.63 -3.24 2.53
N THR A 91 -1.31 -4.45 2.97
CA THR A 91 -0.06 -5.13 2.63
C THR A 91 -0.38 -6.34 1.77
N TYR A 92 0.27 -6.44 0.61
CA TYR A 92 0.10 -7.56 -0.29
C TYR A 92 1.38 -7.90 -1.05
N ALA A 93 1.43 -9.13 -1.54
CA ALA A 93 2.54 -9.60 -2.37
C ALA A 93 2.07 -9.84 -3.82
N PHE A 94 3.01 -9.70 -4.76
CA PHE A 94 2.76 -9.87 -6.20
C PHE A 94 3.98 -10.50 -6.89
N ASN A 95 3.73 -11.25 -7.96
CA ASN A 95 4.76 -11.91 -8.74
C ASN A 95 5.28 -11.02 -9.89
N LYS A 96 6.30 -11.52 -10.61
CA LYS A 96 6.92 -10.82 -11.74
C LYS A 96 5.96 -10.51 -12.91
N ALA A 97 4.87 -11.25 -13.02
CA ALA A 97 3.81 -10.97 -14.01
C ALA A 97 2.83 -9.88 -13.55
N GLY A 98 3.01 -9.33 -12.34
CA GLY A 98 2.12 -8.34 -11.74
C GLY A 98 0.85 -8.95 -11.16
N LYS A 99 0.76 -10.26 -10.95
CA LYS A 99 -0.41 -10.89 -10.32
C LYS A 99 -0.26 -10.91 -8.80
N MET A 100 -1.31 -10.57 -8.09
CA MET A 100 -1.37 -10.75 -6.64
C MET A 100 -1.18 -12.20 -6.24
N ILE A 101 -0.35 -12.44 -5.25
CA ILE A 101 -0.09 -13.76 -4.67
C ILE A 101 -0.55 -13.88 -3.21
N THR A 102 -1.12 -12.82 -2.65
CA THR A 102 -1.83 -12.78 -1.37
C THR A 102 -3.23 -12.23 -1.57
N GLU A 103 -4.09 -12.40 -0.55
CA GLU A 103 -5.46 -11.93 -0.60
C GLU A 103 -5.55 -10.41 -0.41
N SER A 104 -6.27 -9.72 -1.32
CA SER A 104 -6.54 -8.29 -1.16
C SER A 104 -7.47 -8.01 0.03
N ARG A 105 -7.21 -6.90 0.73
CA ARG A 105 -8.13 -6.32 1.72
C ARG A 105 -9.46 -5.91 1.08
N PHE A 106 -9.43 -5.54 -0.19
CA PHE A 106 -10.53 -4.87 -0.89
C PHE A 106 -11.35 -5.80 -1.80
N GLU A 107 -11.32 -7.12 -1.60
CA GLU A 107 -12.04 -8.07 -2.47
C GLU A 107 -13.52 -7.70 -2.68
N LYS A 108 -14.19 -7.14 -1.65
CA LYS A 108 -15.58 -6.69 -1.78
C LYS A 108 -15.68 -5.54 -2.79
N GLN A 109 -14.85 -4.51 -2.68
CA GLN A 109 -14.81 -3.39 -3.63
C GLN A 109 -14.47 -3.87 -5.05
N LEU A 110 -13.52 -4.81 -5.17
CA LEU A 110 -13.12 -5.38 -6.46
C LEU A 110 -14.27 -6.12 -7.15
N ARG A 111 -15.16 -6.79 -6.39
CA ARG A 111 -16.38 -7.40 -6.92
C ARG A 111 -17.39 -6.33 -7.35
N GLU A 112 -17.57 -5.28 -6.55
CA GLU A 112 -18.51 -4.18 -6.85
C GLU A 112 -18.12 -3.42 -8.13
N VAL A 113 -16.82 -3.23 -8.39
CA VAL A 113 -16.33 -2.59 -9.63
C VAL A 113 -16.14 -3.55 -10.80
N GLY A 114 -16.42 -4.85 -10.61
CA GLY A 114 -16.36 -5.88 -11.66
C GLY A 114 -14.94 -6.37 -12.00
N MET A 115 -13.95 -6.09 -11.16
CA MET A 115 -12.57 -6.63 -11.32
C MET A 115 -12.46 -8.08 -10.86
N LEU A 116 -13.33 -8.52 -9.97
CA LEU A 116 -13.31 -9.86 -9.40
C LEU A 116 -14.70 -10.49 -9.50
N ALA A 117 -14.79 -11.64 -10.11
CA ALA A 117 -16.07 -12.38 -10.25
C ALA A 117 -16.53 -12.94 -8.88
N PRO A 118 -17.83 -13.16 -8.69
CA PRO A 118 -18.34 -13.85 -7.51
C PRO A 118 -17.65 -15.21 -7.31
N GLY A 119 -17.32 -15.54 -6.06
CA GLY A 119 -16.61 -16.77 -5.71
C GLY A 119 -15.11 -16.79 -6.03
N MET A 120 -14.61 -15.86 -6.83
CA MET A 120 -13.18 -15.75 -7.10
C MET A 120 -12.46 -15.03 -5.94
N ARG A 121 -11.23 -15.48 -5.64
CA ARG A 121 -10.29 -14.78 -4.76
C ARG A 121 -9.43 -13.83 -5.58
N SER A 122 -8.90 -12.79 -4.93
CA SER A 122 -7.95 -11.86 -5.58
C SER A 122 -6.64 -12.53 -5.97
N ILE A 123 -6.22 -13.55 -5.24
CA ILE A 123 -4.99 -14.31 -5.46
C ILE A 123 -5.00 -14.92 -6.87
N LEU A 124 -3.95 -14.62 -7.66
CA LEU A 124 -3.76 -15.01 -9.07
C LEU A 124 -4.80 -14.44 -10.06
N ASN A 125 -5.86 -13.79 -9.58
CA ASN A 125 -6.93 -13.25 -10.42
C ASN A 125 -6.88 -11.71 -10.55
N VAL A 126 -6.28 -11.02 -9.60
CA VAL A 126 -6.08 -9.57 -9.67
C VAL A 126 -4.67 -9.27 -10.16
N GLU A 127 -4.58 -8.39 -11.15
CA GLU A 127 -3.32 -7.86 -11.67
C GLU A 127 -3.06 -6.47 -11.06
N VAL A 128 -1.84 -6.25 -10.60
CA VAL A 128 -1.39 -4.98 -10.01
C VAL A 128 -1.05 -4.00 -11.14
N ARG A 129 -2.10 -3.55 -11.84
CA ARG A 129 -2.02 -2.67 -13.00
C ARG A 129 -2.82 -1.39 -12.79
N ASP A 130 -2.27 -0.28 -13.27
CA ASP A 130 -2.94 1.03 -13.21
C ASP A 130 -4.13 1.07 -14.18
N PRO A 131 -5.35 1.23 -13.70
CA PRO A 131 -6.52 1.36 -14.57
C PRO A 131 -6.59 2.69 -15.32
N GLY A 132 -5.76 3.69 -14.96
CA GLY A 132 -5.76 5.02 -15.53
C GLY A 132 -6.67 6.04 -14.82
N GLY A 133 -7.46 5.60 -13.84
CA GLY A 133 -8.36 6.43 -13.04
C GLY A 133 -9.05 5.62 -11.96
N ASN A 134 -9.71 6.29 -11.02
CA ASN A 134 -10.31 5.68 -9.84
C ASN A 134 -11.58 4.88 -10.21
N LEU A 135 -11.51 3.56 -10.11
CA LEU A 135 -12.62 2.64 -10.40
C LEU A 135 -13.77 2.81 -9.41
N LEU A 136 -13.47 3.18 -8.17
CA LEU A 136 -14.48 3.39 -7.11
C LEU A 136 -15.33 4.64 -7.37
N GLU A 137 -14.79 5.61 -8.13
CA GLU A 137 -15.48 6.82 -8.59
C GLU A 137 -16.17 6.64 -9.96
N GLY A 138 -16.26 5.40 -10.42
CA GLY A 138 -16.96 5.07 -11.66
C GLY A 138 -16.10 5.15 -12.93
N PHE A 139 -14.79 5.36 -12.82
CA PHE A 139 -13.91 5.29 -13.99
C PHE A 139 -14.01 3.90 -14.65
N ARG A 140 -14.01 3.88 -15.98
CA ARG A 140 -14.03 2.63 -16.77
C ARG A 140 -12.83 2.63 -17.70
N PRO A 141 -11.87 1.72 -17.50
CA PRO A 141 -10.69 1.60 -18.35
C PRO A 141 -11.06 1.25 -19.79
N LYS A 142 -10.37 1.85 -20.73
CA LYS A 142 -10.56 1.55 -22.18
C LYS A 142 -9.82 0.28 -22.60
N LEU A 143 -8.72 -0.06 -21.93
CA LEU A 143 -7.89 -1.21 -22.22
C LEU A 143 -8.27 -2.41 -21.33
N PRO A 144 -8.19 -3.63 -21.82
CA PRO A 144 -8.28 -4.82 -20.99
C PRO A 144 -7.14 -4.85 -19.95
N SER A 145 -7.32 -5.56 -18.82
CA SER A 145 -6.34 -5.57 -17.73
C SER A 145 -4.93 -5.92 -18.22
N SER A 146 -4.82 -6.95 -19.06
CA SER A 146 -3.52 -7.44 -19.56
C SER A 146 -2.70 -6.41 -20.37
N GLU A 147 -3.36 -5.41 -20.93
CA GLU A 147 -2.71 -4.36 -21.76
C GLU A 147 -2.40 -3.07 -20.97
N ARG A 148 -2.91 -2.95 -19.75
CA ARG A 148 -2.64 -1.79 -18.90
C ARG A 148 -1.21 -1.85 -18.37
N PRO A 149 -0.57 -0.68 -18.14
CA PRO A 149 0.73 -0.66 -17.47
C PRO A 149 0.61 -1.20 -16.04
N LEU A 150 1.69 -1.78 -15.53
CA LEU A 150 1.79 -2.05 -14.10
C LEU A 150 1.65 -0.75 -13.31
N THR A 151 1.16 -0.82 -12.06
CA THR A 151 1.20 0.32 -11.16
C THR A 151 2.62 0.81 -11.00
N HIS A 152 2.79 2.09 -10.64
CA HIS A 152 4.11 2.68 -10.44
C HIS A 152 5.00 1.82 -9.53
N MET A 153 4.46 1.44 -8.38
CA MET A 153 5.14 0.58 -7.40
C MET A 153 5.58 -0.75 -8.02
N ALA A 154 4.65 -1.50 -8.64
CA ALA A 154 4.97 -2.81 -9.21
C ALA A 154 6.01 -2.72 -10.33
N GLN A 155 5.94 -1.66 -11.15
CA GLN A 155 6.93 -1.42 -12.19
C GLN A 155 8.32 -1.15 -11.62
N GLN A 156 8.42 -0.33 -10.57
CA GLN A 156 9.69 -0.01 -9.92
C GLN A 156 10.26 -1.23 -9.19
N ALA A 157 9.43 -1.95 -8.44
CA ALA A 157 9.85 -3.17 -7.74
C ALA A 157 10.43 -4.20 -8.71
N ILE A 158 9.73 -4.51 -9.81
CA ILE A 158 10.16 -5.53 -10.79
C ILE A 158 11.39 -5.09 -11.59
N LYS A 159 11.53 -3.79 -11.90
CA LYS A 159 12.70 -3.26 -12.64
C LYS A 159 13.97 -3.17 -11.80
N GLY A 160 13.89 -3.47 -10.51
CA GLY A 160 15.01 -3.33 -9.61
C GLY A 160 15.18 -1.89 -9.14
N GLY A 161 14.16 -1.41 -8.45
CA GLY A 161 14.11 -0.20 -7.64
C GLY A 161 15.18 0.85 -7.93
N ALA A 162 14.94 1.74 -8.88
CA ALA A 162 15.70 2.96 -8.90
C ALA A 162 15.50 3.64 -7.53
N ARG A 163 16.60 3.79 -6.79
CA ARG A 163 16.69 4.68 -5.64
C ARG A 163 16.33 6.08 -6.10
N ASP A 164 15.06 6.44 -6.06
CA ASP A 164 14.69 7.83 -5.87
C ASP A 164 14.74 8.10 -4.37
N SER A 165 15.90 8.56 -4.02
CA SER A 165 16.32 9.37 -2.90
C SER A 165 15.26 9.65 -1.83
N LEU A 166 15.23 8.79 -0.82
CA LEU A 166 15.25 9.31 0.55
C LEU A 166 16.12 8.35 1.34
N THR A 167 17.12 8.91 2.00
CA THR A 167 17.98 8.24 2.94
C THR A 167 17.24 7.12 3.64
N SER A 168 17.60 5.88 3.31
CA SER A 168 17.27 4.74 4.14
C SER A 168 17.73 5.11 5.55
N VAL A 169 16.80 5.53 6.38
CA VAL A 169 17.02 5.43 7.81
C VAL A 169 17.15 3.93 8.01
N ASP A 170 18.38 3.48 8.28
CA ASP A 170 18.68 2.12 8.69
C ASP A 170 17.95 1.85 10.01
N LEU A 171 16.64 1.61 9.93
CA LEU A 171 15.81 1.21 11.06
C LEU A 171 16.15 -0.20 11.56
N TYR A 172 16.88 -0.94 10.76
CA TYR A 172 17.42 -2.24 11.08
C TYR A 172 18.90 -2.21 10.65
N GLY A 173 19.81 -2.40 11.60
CA GLY A 173 21.27 -2.39 11.36
C GLY A 173 21.71 -3.20 10.14
N PRO A 174 23.02 -3.34 9.87
CA PRO A 174 23.56 -3.90 8.65
C PRO A 174 23.22 -5.40 8.57
N THR A 175 22.00 -5.72 8.18
CA THR A 175 21.60 -7.03 7.69
C THR A 175 21.68 -6.97 6.18
N GLU A 176 22.48 -7.85 5.60
CA GLU A 176 22.55 -8.11 4.15
C GLU A 176 21.18 -8.59 3.65
N HIS A 177 20.18 -7.71 3.62
CA HIS A 177 18.93 -8.01 2.95
C HIS A 177 19.13 -7.72 1.47
N GLN A 178 19.26 -8.76 0.68
CA GLN A 178 19.32 -8.73 -0.78
C GLN A 178 17.97 -8.36 -1.40
N GLY A 179 17.25 -7.39 -0.85
CA GLY A 179 15.98 -6.88 -1.36
C GLY A 179 16.11 -5.46 -1.90
N LEU A 180 15.58 -5.23 -3.10
CA LEU A 180 15.45 -3.88 -3.65
C LEU A 180 14.27 -3.20 -2.96
N VAL A 181 14.54 -2.20 -2.14
CA VAL A 181 13.55 -1.43 -1.37
C VAL A 181 13.28 -0.11 -2.07
N GLY A 182 12.02 0.29 -2.14
CA GLY A 182 11.60 1.59 -2.65
C GLY A 182 10.37 2.11 -1.93
N ASP A 183 10.13 3.40 -2.03
CA ASP A 183 8.95 4.07 -1.50
C ASP A 183 8.51 5.20 -2.41
N ASN A 184 7.26 5.63 -2.25
CA ASN A 184 6.73 6.84 -2.88
C ASN A 184 5.70 7.48 -1.95
N LEU A 185 6.05 8.64 -1.41
CA LEU A 185 5.22 9.44 -0.53
C LEU A 185 4.50 10.59 -1.27
N ASP A 186 4.87 10.89 -2.51
CA ASP A 186 4.19 11.92 -3.32
C ASP A 186 2.82 11.43 -3.82
N GLY A 187 2.66 10.13 -3.91
CA GLY A 187 1.43 9.47 -4.32
C GLY A 187 1.46 8.91 -5.74
N TYR A 188 0.81 7.77 -5.92
CA TYR A 188 0.61 7.09 -7.20
C TYR A 188 -0.71 6.34 -7.17
N ARG A 189 -1.19 5.86 -8.32
CA ARG A 189 -2.41 5.05 -8.36
C ARG A 189 -2.11 3.58 -8.11
N ASP A 190 -2.89 2.97 -7.22
CA ASP A 190 -2.88 1.52 -7.01
C ASP A 190 -3.67 0.78 -8.12
N TYR A 191 -3.85 -0.52 -7.97
CA TYR A 191 -4.59 -1.36 -8.92
C TYR A 191 -6.11 -1.07 -8.95
N ARG A 192 -6.66 -0.33 -7.96
CA ARG A 192 -8.03 0.21 -7.97
C ARG A 192 -8.10 1.58 -8.65
N GLY A 193 -6.94 2.18 -8.95
CA GLY A 193 -6.83 3.55 -9.44
C GLY A 193 -6.96 4.61 -8.35
N VAL A 194 -6.95 4.20 -7.08
CA VAL A 194 -7.00 5.10 -5.92
C VAL A 194 -5.60 5.70 -5.71
N PRO A 195 -5.49 7.01 -5.44
CA PRO A 195 -4.22 7.60 -5.03
C PRO A 195 -3.77 7.04 -3.68
N VAL A 196 -2.58 6.44 -3.65
CA VAL A 196 -1.97 5.85 -2.46
C VAL A 196 -0.56 6.37 -2.26
N VAL A 197 -0.04 6.24 -1.05
CA VAL A 197 1.38 6.31 -0.72
C VAL A 197 1.81 4.94 -0.21
N GLY A 198 3.06 4.55 -0.44
CA GLY A 198 3.47 3.22 -0.04
C GLY A 198 4.97 2.97 -0.18
N ALA A 199 5.36 1.81 0.33
CA ALA A 199 6.70 1.29 0.24
C ALA A 199 6.67 -0.17 -0.21
N TRP A 200 7.73 -0.62 -0.86
CA TRP A 200 7.82 -1.95 -1.41
C TRP A 200 9.23 -2.52 -1.32
N VAL A 201 9.29 -3.85 -1.36
CA VAL A 201 10.52 -4.60 -1.46
C VAL A 201 10.34 -5.69 -2.51
N TRP A 202 11.36 -5.91 -3.35
CA TRP A 202 11.43 -7.05 -4.26
C TRP A 202 12.45 -8.06 -3.73
N ASN A 203 12.03 -9.30 -3.58
CA ASN A 203 12.91 -10.40 -3.21
C ASN A 203 13.22 -11.24 -4.46
N GLU A 204 14.45 -11.16 -4.95
CA GLU A 204 14.88 -11.89 -6.16
C GLU A 204 14.92 -13.40 -5.95
N GLU A 205 15.31 -13.85 -4.76
CA GLU A 205 15.41 -15.28 -4.45
C GLU A 205 14.04 -15.96 -4.46
N LEU A 206 13.05 -15.31 -3.86
CA LEU A 206 11.68 -15.80 -3.81
C LEU A 206 10.84 -15.41 -5.06
N GLY A 207 11.35 -14.48 -5.87
CA GLY A 207 10.73 -14.05 -7.12
C GLY A 207 9.39 -13.30 -6.95
N PHE A 208 9.21 -12.59 -5.83
CA PHE A 208 8.04 -11.76 -5.59
C PHE A 208 8.35 -10.41 -4.94
N GLY A 209 7.46 -9.45 -5.13
CA GLY A 209 7.44 -8.18 -4.43
C GLY A 209 6.42 -8.17 -3.29
N LEU A 210 6.76 -7.49 -2.21
CA LEU A 210 5.86 -7.16 -1.11
C LEU A 210 5.71 -5.65 -1.05
N THR A 211 4.49 -5.17 -0.91
CA THR A 211 4.21 -3.74 -0.75
C THR A 211 3.24 -3.50 0.41
N THR A 212 3.38 -2.31 1.01
CA THR A 212 2.39 -1.75 1.94
C THR A 212 1.98 -0.39 1.39
N GLU A 213 0.68 -0.21 1.19
CA GLU A 213 0.07 1.00 0.64
C GLU A 213 -1.06 1.48 1.56
N ILE A 214 -1.26 2.80 1.60
CA ILE A 214 -2.40 3.42 2.29
C ILE A 214 -2.95 4.53 1.39
N ASP A 215 -4.27 4.72 1.37
CA ASP A 215 -4.89 5.79 0.60
C ASP A 215 -4.34 7.15 1.03
N GLN A 216 -3.92 7.96 0.07
CA GLN A 216 -3.29 9.26 0.30
C GLN A 216 -4.15 10.19 1.15
N LEU A 217 -5.48 10.14 0.97
CA LEU A 217 -6.42 10.91 1.78
C LEU A 217 -6.37 10.51 3.27
N GLU A 218 -6.23 9.23 3.57
CA GLU A 218 -6.12 8.76 4.95
C GLU A 218 -4.75 9.12 5.52
N ALA A 219 -3.68 8.84 4.80
CA ALA A 219 -2.31 9.10 5.22
C ALA A 219 -2.10 10.56 5.62
N TYR A 220 -2.65 11.49 4.84
CA TYR A 220 -2.47 12.93 5.07
C TYR A 220 -3.61 13.62 5.84
N ARG A 221 -4.64 12.89 6.30
CA ARG A 221 -5.77 13.45 7.05
C ARG A 221 -5.31 14.28 8.25
N THR A 222 -4.45 13.73 9.07
CA THR A 222 -3.92 14.41 10.27
C THR A 222 -3.11 15.66 9.90
N TYR A 223 -2.28 15.57 8.87
CA TYR A 223 -1.51 16.71 8.37
C TYR A 223 -2.42 17.85 7.89
N HIS A 224 -3.42 17.55 7.08
CA HIS A 224 -4.37 18.56 6.59
C HIS A 224 -5.14 19.22 7.74
N THR A 225 -5.60 18.43 8.71
CA THR A 225 -6.30 18.95 9.89
C THR A 225 -5.41 19.87 10.70
N ALA A 226 -4.17 19.47 10.99
CA ALA A 226 -3.20 20.29 11.73
C ALA A 226 -2.85 21.58 10.97
N ARG A 227 -2.63 21.49 9.66
CA ARG A 227 -2.35 22.63 8.79
C ARG A 227 -3.49 23.65 8.83
N TRP A 228 -4.74 23.21 8.68
CA TRP A 228 -5.90 24.10 8.77
C TRP A 228 -6.03 24.75 10.15
N ALA A 229 -5.84 24.01 11.23
CA ALA A 229 -5.88 24.54 12.58
C ALA A 229 -4.80 25.64 12.79
N LEU A 230 -3.60 25.42 12.30
CA LEU A 230 -2.52 26.41 12.34
C LEU A 230 -2.84 27.67 11.51
N MET A 231 -3.38 27.51 10.31
CA MET A 231 -3.75 28.65 9.46
C MET A 231 -4.86 29.49 10.09
N VAL A 232 -5.89 28.86 10.66
CA VAL A 232 -6.97 29.55 11.39
C VAL A 232 -6.42 30.26 12.63
N GLY A 233 -5.58 29.60 13.42
CA GLY A 233 -4.94 30.22 14.59
C GLY A 233 -4.09 31.45 14.22
N LEU A 234 -3.30 31.35 13.16
CA LEU A 234 -2.51 32.48 12.65
C LEU A 234 -3.42 33.64 12.19
N ALA A 235 -4.46 33.36 11.44
CA ALA A 235 -5.40 34.37 10.97
C ALA A 235 -6.08 35.10 12.13
N LEU A 236 -6.52 34.37 13.16
CA LEU A 236 -7.11 34.94 14.37
C LEU A 236 -6.11 35.83 15.12
N THR A 237 -4.87 35.38 15.26
CA THR A 237 -3.79 36.16 15.92
C THR A 237 -3.55 37.48 15.19
N VAL A 238 -3.47 37.44 13.86
CA VAL A 238 -3.30 38.65 13.03
C VAL A 238 -4.52 39.57 13.18
N ALA A 239 -5.72 39.04 13.11
CA ALA A 239 -6.95 39.83 13.26
C ALA A 239 -7.06 40.51 14.62
N LEU A 240 -6.74 39.78 15.71
CA LEU A 240 -6.71 40.35 17.07
C LEU A 240 -5.62 41.44 17.23
N SER A 241 -4.43 41.22 16.69
CA SER A 241 -3.33 42.23 16.73
C SER A 241 -3.71 43.50 15.99
N LEU A 242 -4.32 43.38 14.81
CA LEU A 242 -4.81 44.52 14.04
C LEU A 242 -5.95 45.26 14.79
N GLY A 243 -6.91 44.50 15.32
CA GLY A 243 -8.00 45.07 16.12
C GLY A 243 -7.51 45.83 17.34
N LEU A 244 -6.55 45.27 18.07
CA LEU A 244 -5.92 45.95 19.21
C LEU A 244 -5.18 47.23 18.78
N THR A 245 -4.39 47.16 17.71
CA THR A 245 -3.66 48.31 17.18
C THR A 245 -4.60 49.45 16.78
N ILE A 246 -5.67 49.14 16.05
CA ILE A 246 -6.68 50.11 15.64
C ILE A 246 -7.37 50.73 16.86
N THR A 247 -7.73 49.91 17.86
CA THR A 247 -8.41 50.37 19.07
C THR A 247 -7.54 51.34 19.88
N LEU A 248 -6.25 51.01 20.02
CA LEU A 248 -5.25 51.83 20.67
C LEU A 248 -5.02 53.17 19.92
N ASP A 249 -4.94 53.13 18.59
CA ASP A 249 -4.78 54.35 17.79
C ASP A 249 -6.00 55.29 17.91
N ILE A 250 -7.21 54.73 17.82
CA ILE A 250 -8.46 55.49 18.04
C ILE A 250 -8.51 56.09 19.44
N GLY A 251 -8.15 55.31 20.48
CA GLY A 251 -8.02 55.76 21.87
C GLY A 251 -7.05 56.92 22.03
N ARG A 252 -5.90 56.82 21.45
CA ARG A 252 -4.84 57.84 21.43
C ARG A 252 -5.32 59.14 20.80
N ARG A 253 -5.97 59.06 19.61
CA ARG A 253 -6.51 60.21 18.89
C ARG A 253 -7.59 60.93 19.73
N ARG A 254 -8.49 60.18 20.37
CA ARG A 254 -9.52 60.72 21.25
C ARG A 254 -8.96 61.43 22.48
N ALA A 255 -7.90 60.85 23.10
CA ALA A 255 -7.24 61.45 24.24
C ALA A 255 -6.55 62.80 23.90
N VAL A 256 -5.86 62.87 22.75
CA VAL A 256 -5.23 64.09 22.25
C VAL A 256 -6.29 65.20 22.01
N VAL A 257 -7.40 64.89 21.36
CA VAL A 257 -8.49 65.84 21.12
C VAL A 257 -9.13 66.35 22.42
N LEU A 258 -9.29 65.44 23.41
CA LEU A 258 -9.86 65.82 24.71
C LEU A 258 -8.92 66.72 25.50
N ALA A 259 -7.60 66.40 25.51
CA ALA A 259 -6.58 67.21 26.16
C ALA A 259 -6.53 68.65 25.58
N GLY A 260 -6.58 68.75 24.24
CA GLY A 260 -6.65 70.07 23.57
C GLY A 260 -7.86 70.91 23.96
N LYS A 261 -9.08 70.28 24.08
CA LYS A 261 -10.32 70.96 24.51
C LYS A 261 -10.21 71.45 25.98
N ILE A 262 -9.59 70.66 26.86
CA ILE A 262 -9.39 71.03 28.26
C ILE A 262 -8.46 72.23 28.35
N GLN A 263 -7.34 72.22 27.62
CA GLN A 263 -6.38 73.31 27.60
C GLN A 263 -6.98 74.60 27.03
N ASP A 264 -7.78 74.53 25.97
CA ASP A 264 -8.51 75.69 25.41
C ASP A 264 -9.53 76.28 26.42
N SER A 265 -10.22 75.40 27.16
CA SER A 265 -11.16 75.82 28.20
C SER A 265 -10.43 76.50 29.38
N GLN A 266 -9.28 75.98 29.81
CA GLN A 266 -8.50 76.60 30.88
C GLN A 266 -7.90 77.93 30.46
N SER A 267 -7.40 78.12 29.27
CA SER A 267 -6.90 79.39 28.77
C SER A 267 -7.95 80.48 28.66
N ARG A 268 -9.20 80.10 28.33
CA ARG A 268 -10.36 81.00 28.32
C ARG A 268 -10.75 81.48 29.74
N LEU A 269 -10.59 80.67 30.78
CA LEU A 269 -10.89 80.94 32.12
C LEU A 269 -9.79 81.82 32.79
N GLN A 270 -8.56 81.76 32.32
CA GLN A 270 -7.44 82.58 32.81
C GLN A 270 -7.29 83.96 32.14
N GLY A 271 -8.04 84.20 31.08
CA GLY A 271 -8.06 85.44 30.30
C GLY A 271 -9.19 86.42 30.64
N ILE A 272 -9.92 86.17 31.77
CA ILE A 272 -10.88 87.03 32.37
C ILE A 272 -10.29 87.60 33.68
#